data_335c038206831010be66bbbe4da1faa0
#
_entry.id   335c038206831010be66bbbe4da1faa0
#
_cell.length_a   1.000
_cell.length_b   1.000
_cell.length_c   1.000
_cell.angle_alpha   90.00
_cell.angle_beta   90.00
_cell.angle_gamma   90.00
#
_symmetry.space_group_name_H-M   'P 1'
#
loop_
_entity.id
_entity.type
_entity.pdbx_description
1 polymer ?
#
loop_
_entity_poly.entity_id
_entity_poly.type
_entity_poly.pdbx_seq_one_letter_code
_entity_poly.pdbx_strand_id
1 'polypeptide(L)'
;MILNEIAGKVCLVTGASRGIGAAVARGLGARGAKVMVHYRSGRAQAEAVAADIEQHGGIVRIVEGDIAQPDTAERLIRETVETFGRLDVLINNAGDQISRVGIAEFPDELFERHLAINVRPVFAACRAAVRQFRSQKSGGNIINVSSVAARTGGGAGSAVYAGAKAFMSTFSRSIAKEVAPEGIRVNVVSPGVIMTDLQERVTSPEQLKATATQIPMGRIGDPQDCVGTFLYLCSDQLSGYVTGQVVEVNGGLLMP
;
A
#
# COMPACT_ATOMS: atom_id res chain seq x y z
N MET A 1 9.96 20.07 -11.35
CA MET A 1 9.88 19.61 -12.76
C MET A 1 9.87 18.08 -12.90
N ILE A 2 10.64 17.33 -12.13
CA ILE A 2 10.86 15.87 -12.32
C ILE A 2 9.63 14.96 -12.06
N LEU A 3 8.59 15.42 -11.40
CA LEU A 3 7.38 14.66 -11.11
C LEU A 3 6.09 15.25 -11.70
N ASN A 4 6.21 16.14 -12.69
CA ASN A 4 5.03 16.79 -13.30
C ASN A 4 4.13 15.80 -14.06
N GLU A 5 4.64 14.63 -14.43
CA GLU A 5 3.88 13.57 -15.09
C GLU A 5 2.91 12.81 -14.18
N ILE A 6 3.02 13.01 -12.84
CA ILE A 6 2.04 12.49 -11.88
C ILE A 6 0.74 13.31 -11.97
N ALA A 7 0.85 14.58 -12.41
CA ALA A 7 -0.31 15.43 -12.57
C ALA A 7 -1.33 14.81 -13.54
N GLY A 8 -2.58 14.77 -13.12
CA GLY A 8 -3.69 14.20 -13.87
C GLY A 8 -3.81 12.67 -13.80
N LYS A 9 -2.80 11.92 -13.33
CA LYS A 9 -2.93 10.47 -13.10
C LYS A 9 -4.01 10.18 -12.07
N VAL A 10 -4.81 9.17 -12.32
CA VAL A 10 -5.84 8.67 -11.40
C VAL A 10 -5.26 7.58 -10.53
N CYS A 11 -5.21 7.82 -9.22
CA CYS A 11 -4.60 6.92 -8.24
C CYS A 11 -5.65 6.45 -7.23
N LEU A 12 -5.83 5.13 -7.10
CA LEU A 12 -6.57 4.52 -5.99
C LEU A 12 -5.60 4.10 -4.90
N VAL A 13 -5.80 4.62 -3.67
CA VAL A 13 -4.98 4.26 -2.49
C VAL A 13 -5.88 3.58 -1.47
N THR A 14 -5.67 2.29 -1.23
CA THR A 14 -6.46 1.56 -0.23
C THR A 14 -5.93 1.79 1.19
N GLY A 15 -6.82 1.91 2.18
CA GLY A 15 -6.45 2.20 3.57
C GLY A 15 -5.77 3.56 3.74
N ALA A 16 -6.28 4.58 3.05
CA ALA A 16 -5.64 5.89 2.96
C ALA A 16 -6.19 6.95 3.93
N SER A 17 -7.01 6.56 4.93
CA SER A 17 -7.47 7.51 5.96
C SER A 17 -6.41 7.84 7.01
N ARG A 18 -5.36 7.02 7.15
CA ARG A 18 -4.30 7.20 8.16
C ARG A 18 -2.96 6.58 7.72
N GLY A 19 -1.90 6.80 8.52
CA GLY A 19 -0.60 6.17 8.35
C GLY A 19 0.03 6.39 6.98
N ILE A 20 0.70 5.36 6.46
CA ILE A 20 1.41 5.41 5.18
C ILE A 20 0.46 5.77 4.03
N GLY A 21 -0.74 5.16 3.98
CA GLY A 21 -1.70 5.43 2.91
C GLY A 21 -2.14 6.89 2.85
N ALA A 22 -2.38 7.52 4.00
CA ALA A 22 -2.72 8.95 4.08
C ALA A 22 -1.57 9.85 3.62
N ALA A 23 -0.34 9.57 4.08
CA ALA A 23 0.83 10.33 3.66
C ALA A 23 1.06 10.22 2.14
N VAL A 24 0.92 9.03 1.57
CA VAL A 24 1.04 8.78 0.13
C VAL A 24 -0.07 9.49 -0.66
N ALA A 25 -1.33 9.43 -0.18
CA ALA A 25 -2.44 10.12 -0.83
C ALA A 25 -2.21 11.64 -0.89
N ARG A 26 -1.76 12.26 0.22
CA ARG A 26 -1.36 13.68 0.26
C ARG A 26 -0.20 13.97 -0.70
N GLY A 27 0.83 13.13 -0.69
CA GLY A 27 1.99 13.28 -1.57
C GLY A 27 1.63 13.24 -3.06
N LEU A 28 0.72 12.35 -3.45
CA LEU A 28 0.19 12.26 -4.82
C LEU A 28 -0.68 13.48 -5.18
N GLY A 29 -1.60 13.87 -4.29
CA GLY A 29 -2.44 15.05 -4.47
C GLY A 29 -1.62 16.34 -4.65
N ALA A 30 -0.58 16.54 -3.82
CA ALA A 30 0.34 17.66 -3.93
C ALA A 30 1.15 17.69 -5.24
N ARG A 31 1.16 16.59 -6.01
CA ARG A 31 1.75 16.51 -7.36
C ARG A 31 0.70 16.56 -8.48
N GLY A 32 -0.55 16.91 -8.14
CA GLY A 32 -1.64 17.08 -9.12
C GLY A 32 -2.30 15.76 -9.57
N ALA A 33 -2.06 14.64 -8.89
CA ALA A 33 -2.83 13.43 -9.15
C ALA A 33 -4.29 13.60 -8.73
N LYS A 34 -5.18 12.87 -9.39
CA LYS A 34 -6.56 12.66 -8.93
C LYS A 34 -6.56 11.44 -8.01
N VAL A 35 -6.91 11.62 -6.74
CA VAL A 35 -6.75 10.57 -5.73
C VAL A 35 -8.11 10.05 -5.26
N MET A 36 -8.30 8.73 -5.35
CA MET A 36 -9.38 8.04 -4.65
C MET A 36 -8.82 7.52 -3.31
N VAL A 37 -9.29 8.10 -2.21
CA VAL A 37 -8.91 7.76 -0.84
C VAL A 37 -9.87 6.72 -0.29
N HIS A 38 -9.44 5.47 -0.19
CA HIS A 38 -10.30 4.42 0.39
C HIS A 38 -10.08 4.33 1.91
N TYR A 39 -11.19 4.15 2.64
CA TYR A 39 -11.22 3.91 4.08
C TYR A 39 -12.26 2.83 4.44
N ARG A 40 -12.13 2.23 5.65
CA ARG A 40 -13.11 1.28 6.19
C ARG A 40 -14.04 1.93 7.20
N SER A 41 -13.49 2.50 8.28
CA SER A 41 -14.25 3.05 9.41
C SER A 41 -13.81 4.46 9.81
N GLY A 42 -12.74 4.96 9.24
CA GLY A 42 -12.17 6.28 9.57
C GLY A 42 -12.67 7.37 8.63
N ARG A 43 -13.97 7.63 8.55
CA ARG A 43 -14.55 8.64 7.65
C ARG A 43 -14.00 10.04 7.91
N ALA A 44 -14.02 10.49 9.16
CA ALA A 44 -13.52 11.82 9.53
C ALA A 44 -12.03 11.99 9.19
N GLN A 45 -11.21 10.94 9.37
CA GLN A 45 -9.80 10.96 8.99
C GLN A 45 -9.65 10.98 7.46
N ALA A 46 -10.47 10.25 6.71
CA ALA A 46 -10.46 10.29 5.25
C ALA A 46 -10.87 11.67 4.72
N GLU A 47 -11.88 12.30 5.32
CA GLU A 47 -12.32 13.67 5.02
C GLU A 47 -11.19 14.68 5.32
N ALA A 48 -10.46 14.52 6.42
CA ALA A 48 -9.30 15.36 6.73
C ALA A 48 -8.17 15.21 5.69
N VAL A 49 -7.90 13.97 5.23
CA VAL A 49 -6.94 13.74 4.12
C VAL A 49 -7.41 14.41 2.84
N ALA A 50 -8.71 14.32 2.53
CA ALA A 50 -9.28 14.95 1.33
C ALA A 50 -9.18 16.47 1.42
N ALA A 51 -9.55 17.07 2.55
CA ALA A 51 -9.45 18.51 2.77
C ALA A 51 -8.01 19.03 2.59
N ASP A 52 -7.01 18.31 3.14
CA ASP A 52 -5.61 18.67 2.95
C ASP A 52 -5.21 18.66 1.46
N ILE A 53 -5.65 17.65 0.71
CA ILE A 53 -5.36 17.56 -0.73
C ILE A 53 -6.02 18.70 -1.49
N GLU A 54 -7.27 19.02 -1.20
CA GLU A 54 -8.03 20.11 -1.84
C GLU A 54 -7.45 21.49 -1.53
N GLN A 55 -7.01 21.72 -0.28
CA GLN A 55 -6.34 22.97 0.12
C GLN A 55 -5.07 23.25 -0.68
N HIS A 56 -4.39 22.19 -1.15
CA HIS A 56 -3.21 22.30 -2.00
C HIS A 56 -3.53 22.22 -3.50
N GLY A 57 -4.81 22.38 -3.88
CA GLY A 57 -5.27 22.39 -5.28
C GLY A 57 -5.38 21.01 -5.94
N GLY A 58 -5.29 19.95 -5.17
CA GLY A 58 -5.45 18.58 -5.66
C GLY A 58 -6.92 18.18 -5.86
N ILE A 59 -7.13 17.12 -6.62
CA ILE A 59 -8.46 16.53 -6.88
C ILE A 59 -8.55 15.22 -6.12
N VAL A 60 -9.55 15.08 -5.26
CA VAL A 60 -9.73 13.90 -4.40
C VAL A 60 -11.19 13.52 -4.27
N ARG A 61 -11.43 12.23 -4.07
CA ARG A 61 -12.70 11.67 -3.59
C ARG A 61 -12.41 10.62 -2.55
N ILE A 62 -13.34 10.43 -1.64
CA ILE A 62 -13.27 9.37 -0.61
C ILE A 62 -14.25 8.25 -0.95
N VAL A 63 -13.88 7.02 -0.65
CA VAL A 63 -14.73 5.84 -0.86
C VAL A 63 -14.65 4.91 0.35
N GLU A 64 -15.81 4.49 0.84
CA GLU A 64 -15.91 3.56 1.96
C GLU A 64 -15.93 2.11 1.49
N GLY A 65 -15.30 1.21 2.27
CA GLY A 65 -15.41 -0.23 2.04
C GLY A 65 -14.65 -1.05 3.06
N ASP A 66 -15.18 -2.22 3.42
CA ASP A 66 -14.40 -3.21 4.14
C ASP A 66 -13.69 -4.11 3.15
N ILE A 67 -12.37 -3.94 3.05
CA ILE A 67 -11.53 -4.67 2.11
C ILE A 67 -11.56 -6.20 2.34
N ALA A 68 -11.97 -6.66 3.50
CA ALA A 68 -12.15 -8.07 3.81
C ALA A 68 -13.38 -8.68 3.11
N GLN A 69 -14.34 -7.87 2.66
CA GLN A 69 -15.48 -8.34 1.89
C GLN A 69 -15.08 -8.69 0.45
N PRO A 70 -15.54 -9.82 -0.10
CA PRO A 70 -15.03 -10.35 -1.38
C PRO A 70 -15.10 -9.37 -2.55
N ASP A 71 -16.18 -8.59 -2.68
CA ASP A 71 -16.44 -7.75 -3.85
C ASP A 71 -15.89 -6.33 -3.70
N THR A 72 -15.41 -5.95 -2.50
CA THR A 72 -14.99 -4.57 -2.22
C THR A 72 -13.84 -4.14 -3.13
N ALA A 73 -12.84 -4.97 -3.33
CA ALA A 73 -11.67 -4.59 -4.13
C ALA A 73 -12.03 -4.27 -5.59
N GLU A 74 -12.89 -5.08 -6.21
CA GLU A 74 -13.37 -4.84 -7.57
C GLU A 74 -14.28 -3.61 -7.65
N ARG A 75 -15.15 -3.44 -6.66
CA ARG A 75 -16.03 -2.26 -6.53
C ARG A 75 -15.23 -0.96 -6.44
N LEU A 76 -14.18 -0.92 -5.62
CA LEU A 76 -13.33 0.27 -5.47
C LEU A 76 -12.69 0.70 -6.81
N ILE A 77 -12.23 -0.25 -7.61
CA ILE A 77 -11.67 0.05 -8.93
C ILE A 77 -12.77 0.59 -9.85
N ARG A 78 -13.94 -0.06 -9.90
CA ARG A 78 -15.07 0.40 -10.69
C ARG A 78 -15.49 1.82 -10.32
N GLU A 79 -15.72 2.11 -9.03
CA GLU A 79 -16.10 3.44 -8.55
C GLU A 79 -15.01 4.49 -8.84
N THR A 80 -13.74 4.12 -8.81
CA THR A 80 -12.64 5.01 -9.21
C THR A 80 -12.75 5.39 -10.68
N VAL A 81 -13.01 4.40 -11.55
CA VAL A 81 -13.17 4.62 -12.99
C VAL A 81 -14.44 5.41 -13.31
N GLU A 82 -15.56 5.11 -12.65
CA GLU A 82 -16.82 5.86 -12.79
C GLU A 82 -16.63 7.34 -12.38
N THR A 83 -15.82 7.60 -11.34
CA THR A 83 -15.59 8.95 -10.81
C THR A 83 -14.63 9.78 -11.67
N PHE A 84 -13.53 9.18 -12.13
CA PHE A 84 -12.43 9.91 -12.76
C PHE A 84 -12.20 9.54 -14.24
N GLY A 85 -12.97 8.58 -14.77
CA GLY A 85 -12.92 8.14 -16.16
C GLY A 85 -11.87 7.08 -16.48
N ARG A 86 -10.92 6.80 -15.55
CA ARG A 86 -9.83 5.85 -15.75
C ARG A 86 -9.19 5.42 -14.43
N LEU A 87 -8.27 4.48 -14.49
CA LEU A 87 -7.31 4.16 -13.43
C LEU A 87 -5.90 4.17 -14.04
N ASP A 88 -4.93 4.81 -13.39
CA ASP A 88 -3.52 4.78 -13.80
C ASP A 88 -2.64 4.07 -12.78
N VAL A 89 -2.94 4.25 -11.49
CA VAL A 89 -2.15 3.69 -10.40
C VAL A 89 -3.06 3.05 -9.35
N LEU A 90 -2.79 1.79 -9.03
CA LEU A 90 -3.36 1.11 -7.86
C LEU A 90 -2.30 0.97 -6.78
N ILE A 91 -2.59 1.47 -5.56
CA ILE A 91 -1.74 1.27 -4.38
C ILE A 91 -2.51 0.41 -3.38
N ASN A 92 -2.13 -0.87 -3.29
CA ASN A 92 -2.66 -1.81 -2.32
C ASN A 92 -1.93 -1.63 -0.98
N ASN A 93 -2.36 -0.64 -0.20
CA ASN A 93 -1.78 -0.32 1.10
C ASN A 93 -2.61 -0.89 2.26
N ALA A 94 -3.92 -1.05 2.12
CA ALA A 94 -4.76 -1.63 3.16
C ALA A 94 -4.23 -2.99 3.63
N GLY A 95 -4.11 -3.16 4.93
CA GLY A 95 -3.65 -4.38 5.57
C GLY A 95 -3.52 -4.19 7.07
N ASP A 96 -3.51 -5.27 7.82
CA ASP A 96 -3.47 -5.21 9.26
C ASP A 96 -2.75 -6.42 9.88
N GLN A 97 -1.95 -6.17 10.93
CA GLN A 97 -1.54 -7.18 11.88
C GLN A 97 -2.54 -7.20 13.03
N ILE A 98 -3.61 -7.97 12.89
CA ILE A 98 -4.78 -7.99 13.79
C ILE A 98 -4.35 -8.18 15.25
N SER A 99 -3.50 -9.19 15.48
CA SER A 99 -2.92 -9.51 16.78
C SER A 99 -1.64 -10.33 16.59
N ARG A 100 -0.87 -10.49 17.66
CA ARG A 100 0.26 -11.42 17.74
C ARG A 100 -0.16 -12.60 18.60
N VAL A 101 -0.09 -13.80 18.02
CA VAL A 101 -0.46 -15.05 18.69
C VAL A 101 0.60 -16.10 18.36
N GLY A 102 1.02 -16.89 19.35
CA GLY A 102 1.94 -18.02 19.14
C GLY A 102 1.36 -19.05 18.16
N ILE A 103 2.20 -19.72 17.40
CA ILE A 103 1.72 -20.60 16.33
C ILE A 103 0.92 -21.80 16.87
N ALA A 104 1.25 -22.30 18.06
CA ALA A 104 0.55 -23.42 18.68
C ALA A 104 -0.89 -23.06 19.13
N GLU A 105 -1.10 -21.80 19.51
CA GLU A 105 -2.37 -21.27 20.00
C GLU A 105 -3.12 -20.43 18.94
N PHE A 106 -2.64 -20.42 17.69
CA PHE A 106 -3.19 -19.55 16.64
C PHE A 106 -4.55 -20.09 16.16
N PRO A 107 -5.69 -19.37 16.39
CA PRO A 107 -7.01 -19.85 15.99
C PRO A 107 -7.19 -19.84 14.46
N ASP A 108 -7.90 -20.84 13.92
CA ASP A 108 -8.21 -20.91 12.49
C ASP A 108 -9.00 -19.69 12.00
N GLU A 109 -9.94 -19.18 12.79
CA GLU A 109 -10.73 -17.98 12.45
C GLU A 109 -9.85 -16.75 12.34
N LEU A 110 -8.81 -16.63 13.17
CA LEU A 110 -7.86 -15.53 13.09
C LEU A 110 -6.96 -15.68 11.85
N PHE A 111 -6.57 -16.91 11.50
CA PHE A 111 -5.85 -17.18 10.26
C PHE A 111 -6.66 -16.73 9.03
N GLU A 112 -7.92 -17.14 8.94
CA GLU A 112 -8.81 -16.73 7.85
C GLU A 112 -9.02 -15.21 7.79
N ARG A 113 -9.14 -14.55 8.93
CA ARG A 113 -9.19 -13.07 8.98
C ARG A 113 -7.92 -12.43 8.45
N HIS A 114 -6.74 -12.96 8.77
CA HIS A 114 -5.48 -12.47 8.21
C HIS A 114 -5.45 -12.59 6.69
N LEU A 115 -5.89 -13.72 6.13
CA LEU A 115 -5.99 -13.91 4.68
C LEU A 115 -7.02 -12.97 4.05
N ALA A 116 -8.17 -12.80 4.67
CA ALA A 116 -9.24 -11.92 4.19
C ALA A 116 -8.83 -10.45 4.12
N ILE A 117 -7.95 -10.00 5.03
CA ILE A 117 -7.52 -8.59 5.08
C ILE A 117 -6.24 -8.35 4.27
N ASN A 118 -5.29 -9.29 4.26
CA ASN A 118 -3.95 -9.05 3.73
C ASN A 118 -3.68 -9.73 2.38
N VAL A 119 -4.39 -10.80 2.01
CA VAL A 119 -4.08 -11.60 0.80
C VAL A 119 -5.18 -11.49 -0.24
N ARG A 120 -6.40 -11.90 0.10
CA ARG A 120 -7.54 -11.92 -0.85
C ARG A 120 -7.81 -10.56 -1.52
N PRO A 121 -7.80 -9.41 -0.78
CA PRO A 121 -8.06 -8.11 -1.39
C PRO A 121 -7.00 -7.71 -2.42
N VAL A 122 -5.74 -7.99 -2.14
CA VAL A 122 -4.65 -7.66 -3.06
C VAL A 122 -4.75 -8.48 -4.33
N PHE A 123 -5.03 -9.78 -4.22
CA PHE A 123 -5.30 -10.61 -5.39
C PHE A 123 -6.48 -10.06 -6.21
N ALA A 124 -7.61 -9.77 -5.58
CA ALA A 124 -8.81 -9.28 -6.25
C ALA A 124 -8.58 -7.90 -6.91
N ALA A 125 -7.94 -6.97 -6.19
CA ALA A 125 -7.62 -5.64 -6.71
C ALA A 125 -6.64 -5.69 -7.88
N CYS A 126 -5.57 -6.50 -7.78
CA CYS A 126 -4.62 -6.68 -8.89
C CYS A 126 -5.32 -7.24 -10.13
N ARG A 127 -6.16 -8.28 -9.96
CA ARG A 127 -6.93 -8.87 -11.05
C ARG A 127 -7.85 -7.83 -11.73
N ALA A 128 -8.57 -7.07 -10.94
CA ALA A 128 -9.48 -6.05 -11.45
C ALA A 128 -8.73 -4.89 -12.13
N ALA A 129 -7.60 -4.45 -11.56
CA ALA A 129 -6.77 -3.40 -12.14
C ALA A 129 -6.17 -3.83 -13.48
N VAL A 130 -5.64 -5.06 -13.59
CA VAL A 130 -5.10 -5.59 -14.85
C VAL A 130 -6.20 -5.63 -15.93
N ARG A 131 -7.41 -6.10 -15.59
CA ARG A 131 -8.55 -6.06 -16.53
C ARG A 131 -8.88 -4.63 -16.98
N GLN A 132 -8.87 -3.68 -16.05
CA GLN A 132 -9.13 -2.27 -16.34
C GLN A 132 -8.04 -1.67 -17.23
N PHE A 133 -6.76 -1.91 -16.95
CA PHE A 133 -5.64 -1.43 -17.77
C PHE A 133 -5.69 -2.01 -19.20
N ARG A 134 -6.03 -3.29 -19.34
CA ARG A 134 -6.26 -3.92 -20.66
C ARG A 134 -7.41 -3.26 -21.43
N SER A 135 -8.51 -2.96 -20.75
CA SER A 135 -9.66 -2.24 -21.35
C SER A 135 -9.28 -0.83 -21.82
N GLN A 136 -8.47 -0.13 -21.05
CA GLN A 136 -8.00 1.23 -21.36
C GLN A 136 -6.91 1.26 -22.46
N LYS A 137 -6.18 0.17 -22.68
CA LYS A 137 -5.04 0.07 -23.61
C LYS A 137 -3.96 1.13 -23.36
N SER A 138 -3.79 1.55 -22.12
CA SER A 138 -2.87 2.64 -21.73
C SER A 138 -1.73 2.20 -20.81
N GLY A 139 -1.58 0.88 -20.60
CA GLY A 139 -0.71 0.39 -19.53
C GLY A 139 -1.26 0.72 -18.15
N GLY A 140 -0.42 0.66 -17.13
CA GLY A 140 -0.81 0.95 -15.75
C GLY A 140 0.28 0.63 -14.74
N ASN A 141 0.01 0.94 -13.49
CA ASN A 141 0.98 0.73 -12.42
C ASN A 141 0.30 0.18 -11.15
N ILE A 142 0.83 -0.90 -10.61
CA ILE A 142 0.38 -1.51 -9.35
C ILE A 142 1.54 -1.45 -8.36
N ILE A 143 1.26 -0.92 -7.16
CA ILE A 143 2.21 -0.89 -6.04
C ILE A 143 1.57 -1.61 -4.87
N ASN A 144 2.13 -2.75 -4.50
CA ASN A 144 1.69 -3.52 -3.35
C ASN A 144 2.53 -3.18 -2.11
N VAL A 145 1.90 -3.02 -0.96
CA VAL A 145 2.60 -2.70 0.29
C VAL A 145 2.82 -3.99 1.09
N SER A 146 4.10 -4.39 1.15
CA SER A 146 4.58 -5.50 1.96
C SER A 146 5.00 -5.01 3.37
N SER A 147 6.04 -5.58 3.92
CA SER A 147 6.65 -5.22 5.21
C SER A 147 8.03 -5.86 5.30
N VAL A 148 8.93 -5.28 6.06
CA VAL A 148 10.19 -5.93 6.47
C VAL A 148 9.92 -7.31 7.10
N ALA A 149 8.78 -7.51 7.75
CA ALA A 149 8.36 -8.79 8.31
C ALA A 149 8.28 -9.92 7.26
N ALA A 150 8.03 -9.60 5.99
CA ALA A 150 8.04 -10.56 4.89
C ALA A 150 9.38 -11.30 4.71
N ARG A 151 10.47 -10.69 5.15
CA ARG A 151 11.84 -11.22 5.04
C ARG A 151 12.42 -11.66 6.38
N THR A 152 12.10 -10.95 7.46
CA THR A 152 12.62 -11.23 8.79
C THR A 152 11.76 -12.22 9.59
N GLY A 153 10.54 -12.51 9.13
CA GLY A 153 9.53 -13.25 9.91
C GLY A 153 8.76 -12.38 10.90
N GLY A 154 9.18 -11.12 11.09
CA GLY A 154 8.61 -10.24 12.10
C GLY A 154 8.97 -10.62 13.55
N GLY A 155 8.29 -10.05 14.51
CA GLY A 155 8.43 -10.43 15.93
C GLY A 155 7.66 -11.69 16.28
N ALA A 156 7.84 -12.21 17.49
CA ALA A 156 7.11 -13.37 18.00
C ALA A 156 5.59 -13.19 17.81
N GLY A 157 4.90 -14.24 17.38
CA GLY A 157 3.48 -14.24 17.10
C GLY A 157 3.06 -13.56 15.79
N SER A 158 4.00 -13.19 14.90
CA SER A 158 3.73 -12.52 13.64
C SER A 158 3.72 -13.48 12.42
N ALA A 159 3.84 -14.78 12.61
CA ALA A 159 4.08 -15.75 11.53
C ALA A 159 3.07 -15.62 10.37
N VAL A 160 1.78 -15.57 10.67
CA VAL A 160 0.72 -15.49 9.65
C VAL A 160 0.75 -14.14 8.92
N TYR A 161 0.96 -13.04 9.65
CA TYR A 161 1.12 -11.72 9.03
C TYR A 161 2.37 -11.65 8.14
N ALA A 162 3.50 -12.15 8.63
CA ALA A 162 4.76 -12.18 7.87
C ALA A 162 4.60 -13.00 6.58
N GLY A 163 3.95 -14.18 6.66
CA GLY A 163 3.61 -15.00 5.51
C GLY A 163 2.69 -14.30 4.51
N ALA A 164 1.67 -13.60 5.00
CA ALA A 164 0.79 -12.80 4.15
C ALA A 164 1.53 -11.65 3.44
N LYS A 165 2.49 -11.00 4.12
CA LYS A 165 3.32 -9.96 3.52
C LYS A 165 4.40 -10.53 2.58
N ALA A 166 4.89 -11.74 2.82
CA ALA A 166 5.79 -12.44 1.89
C ALA A 166 5.08 -12.83 0.59
N PHE A 167 3.79 -13.20 0.65
CA PHE A 167 2.95 -13.42 -0.53
C PHE A 167 3.05 -12.24 -1.51
N MET A 168 3.00 -10.98 -1.03
CA MET A 168 3.06 -9.78 -1.87
C MET A 168 4.28 -9.77 -2.79
N SER A 169 5.44 -10.14 -2.27
CA SER A 169 6.71 -10.09 -3.01
C SER A 169 6.72 -11.08 -4.18
N THR A 170 6.37 -12.34 -3.93
CA THR A 170 6.40 -13.39 -4.97
C THR A 170 5.24 -13.24 -5.95
N PHE A 171 4.04 -12.95 -5.46
CA PHE A 171 2.86 -12.68 -6.27
C PHE A 171 3.08 -11.51 -7.24
N SER A 172 3.64 -10.40 -6.76
CA SER A 172 3.93 -9.23 -7.59
C SER A 172 4.96 -9.53 -8.68
N ARG A 173 6.01 -10.32 -8.38
CA ARG A 173 7.00 -10.75 -9.39
C ARG A 173 6.36 -11.59 -10.49
N SER A 174 5.44 -12.48 -10.13
CA SER A 174 4.73 -13.33 -11.10
C SER A 174 3.85 -12.49 -12.02
N ILE A 175 3.02 -11.61 -11.47
CA ILE A 175 2.18 -10.71 -12.27
C ILE A 175 3.03 -9.79 -13.13
N ALA A 176 4.10 -9.22 -12.58
CA ALA A 176 4.98 -8.32 -13.34
C ALA A 176 5.51 -8.97 -14.63
N LYS A 177 5.92 -10.25 -14.56
CA LYS A 177 6.37 -11.01 -15.75
C LYS A 177 5.24 -11.19 -16.76
N GLU A 178 4.01 -11.45 -16.29
CA GLU A 178 2.85 -11.68 -17.15
C GLU A 178 2.45 -10.41 -17.92
N VAL A 179 2.39 -9.26 -17.21
CA VAL A 179 1.76 -8.04 -17.73
C VAL A 179 2.73 -6.98 -18.25
N ALA A 180 4.04 -7.17 -18.07
CA ALA A 180 5.06 -6.22 -18.54
C ALA A 180 4.98 -5.95 -20.07
N PRO A 181 4.74 -6.95 -20.95
CA PRO A 181 4.57 -6.70 -22.39
C PRO A 181 3.40 -5.76 -22.73
N GLU A 182 2.44 -5.60 -21.81
CA GLU A 182 1.27 -4.75 -21.96
C GLU A 182 1.50 -3.32 -21.39
N GLY A 183 2.75 -2.99 -21.01
CA GLY A 183 3.07 -1.70 -20.40
C GLY A 183 2.55 -1.54 -18.97
N ILE A 184 2.25 -2.64 -18.28
CA ILE A 184 1.79 -2.62 -16.88
C ILE A 184 2.97 -2.97 -15.97
N ARG A 185 3.27 -2.08 -15.02
CA ARG A 185 4.33 -2.29 -14.03
C ARG A 185 3.73 -2.74 -12.71
N VAL A 186 4.38 -3.66 -12.04
CA VAL A 186 3.96 -4.17 -10.73
C VAL A 186 5.17 -4.22 -9.80
N ASN A 187 5.16 -3.41 -8.74
CA ASN A 187 6.24 -3.34 -7.77
C ASN A 187 5.71 -3.46 -6.33
N VAL A 188 6.62 -3.61 -5.41
CA VAL A 188 6.33 -3.73 -3.97
C VAL A 188 7.13 -2.68 -3.22
N VAL A 189 6.49 -1.98 -2.30
CA VAL A 189 7.17 -1.22 -1.24
C VAL A 189 7.14 -2.05 0.03
N SER A 190 8.29 -2.19 0.68
CA SER A 190 8.47 -2.96 1.91
C SER A 190 8.91 -2.02 3.05
N PRO A 191 7.96 -1.41 3.79
CA PRO A 191 8.30 -0.56 4.92
C PRO A 191 8.93 -1.37 6.07
N GLY A 192 9.83 -0.72 6.78
CA GLY A 192 10.31 -1.17 8.08
C GLY A 192 9.31 -0.91 9.20
N VAL A 193 9.81 -0.57 10.36
CA VAL A 193 8.97 -0.13 11.48
C VAL A 193 8.66 1.34 11.31
N ILE A 194 7.40 1.65 10.97
CA ILE A 194 6.90 3.00 10.71
C ILE A 194 5.88 3.36 11.79
N MET A 195 5.99 4.52 12.40
CA MET A 195 5.07 4.99 13.43
C MET A 195 3.68 5.22 12.83
N THR A 196 2.76 4.36 13.17
CA THR A 196 1.37 4.34 12.70
C THR A 196 0.49 3.78 13.81
N ASP A 197 -0.83 4.03 13.74
CA ASP A 197 -1.80 3.45 14.69
C ASP A 197 -1.67 1.91 14.81
N LEU A 198 -1.29 1.24 13.72
CA LEU A 198 -1.02 -0.20 13.75
C LEU A 198 0.16 -0.50 14.68
N GLN A 199 1.25 0.25 14.53
CA GLN A 199 2.47 0.03 15.30
C GLN A 199 2.27 0.35 16.79
N GLU A 200 1.54 1.43 17.11
CA GLU A 200 1.18 1.79 18.47
C GLU A 200 0.31 0.71 19.16
N ARG A 201 -0.58 0.07 18.40
CA ARG A 201 -1.45 -0.99 18.91
C ARG A 201 -0.72 -2.30 19.21
N VAL A 202 0.28 -2.67 18.39
CA VAL A 202 0.92 -4.00 18.45
C VAL A 202 2.29 -4.03 19.10
N THR A 203 2.84 -2.84 19.50
CA THR A 203 4.20 -2.73 20.04
C THR A 203 4.24 -1.74 21.19
N SER A 204 4.81 -2.15 22.34
CA SER A 204 4.92 -1.25 23.48
C SER A 204 5.96 -0.14 23.24
N PRO A 205 5.88 0.98 23.98
CA PRO A 205 6.88 2.05 23.90
C PRO A 205 8.32 1.58 24.15
N GLU A 206 8.51 0.65 25.10
CA GLU A 206 9.82 0.05 25.41
C GLU A 206 10.35 -0.77 24.23
N GLN A 207 9.47 -1.57 23.58
CA GLN A 207 9.82 -2.33 22.38
C GLN A 207 10.15 -1.41 21.21
N LEU A 208 9.41 -0.31 21.02
CA LEU A 208 9.71 0.69 19.99
C LEU A 208 11.08 1.32 20.22
N LYS A 209 11.40 1.69 21.47
CA LYS A 209 12.70 2.24 21.82
C LYS A 209 13.83 1.24 21.56
N ALA A 210 13.64 -0.03 21.94
CA ALA A 210 14.60 -1.10 21.67
C ALA A 210 14.76 -1.34 20.16
N THR A 211 13.67 -1.29 19.38
CA THR A 211 13.72 -1.43 17.93
C THR A 211 14.48 -0.27 17.28
N ALA A 212 14.27 0.96 17.73
CA ALA A 212 14.98 2.13 17.21
C ALA A 212 16.50 1.99 17.31
N THR A 213 17.03 1.34 18.37
CA THR A 213 18.47 1.10 18.51
C THR A 213 19.02 0.03 17.54
N GLN A 214 18.15 -0.80 16.98
CA GLN A 214 18.53 -1.82 15.99
C GLN A 214 18.50 -1.28 14.56
N ILE A 215 17.81 -0.15 14.33
CA ILE A 215 17.74 0.49 13.02
C ILE A 215 19.01 1.32 12.82
N PRO A 216 19.81 1.09 11.76
CA PRO A 216 21.03 1.84 11.49
C PRO A 216 20.85 3.37 11.45
N MET A 217 19.70 3.86 10.97
CA MET A 217 19.37 5.30 11.03
C MET A 217 18.97 5.80 12.42
N GLY A 218 18.95 4.95 13.45
CA GLY A 218 18.76 5.31 14.86
C GLY A 218 17.35 5.74 15.25
N ARG A 219 16.35 5.56 14.38
CA ARG A 219 14.98 5.97 14.66
C ARG A 219 13.93 5.05 14.02
N ILE A 220 12.76 5.04 14.59
CA ILE A 220 11.56 4.54 13.94
C ILE A 220 11.23 5.47 12.75
N GLY A 221 10.77 4.91 11.64
CA GLY A 221 10.36 5.68 10.48
C GLY A 221 9.02 6.41 10.70
N ASP A 222 8.80 7.47 9.94
CA ASP A 222 7.53 8.18 9.85
C ASP A 222 6.83 7.81 8.52
N PRO A 223 5.49 7.85 8.44
CA PRO A 223 4.78 7.65 7.17
C PRO A 223 5.31 8.49 6.00
N GLN A 224 5.80 9.70 6.30
CA GLN A 224 6.39 10.60 5.30
C GLN A 224 7.69 10.04 4.69
N ASP A 225 8.47 9.25 5.43
CA ASP A 225 9.68 8.59 4.91
C ASP A 225 9.38 7.64 3.73
N CYS A 226 8.17 7.12 3.66
CA CYS A 226 7.75 6.22 2.57
C CYS A 226 7.34 6.96 1.29
N VAL A 227 6.85 8.20 1.40
CA VAL A 227 6.18 8.93 0.30
C VAL A 227 7.06 9.02 -0.95
N GLY A 228 8.34 9.34 -0.78
CA GLY A 228 9.28 9.49 -1.90
C GLY A 228 9.37 8.24 -2.78
N THR A 229 9.38 7.06 -2.17
CA THR A 229 9.42 5.77 -2.88
C THR A 229 8.15 5.53 -3.70
N PHE A 230 6.97 5.86 -3.16
CA PHE A 230 5.73 5.75 -3.92
C PHE A 230 5.69 6.73 -5.09
N LEU A 231 6.09 7.99 -4.88
CA LEU A 231 6.17 8.98 -5.96
C LEU A 231 7.14 8.53 -7.06
N TYR A 232 8.31 8.00 -6.68
CA TYR A 232 9.27 7.41 -7.62
C TYR A 232 8.63 6.29 -8.44
N LEU A 233 7.97 5.33 -7.80
CA LEU A 233 7.33 4.21 -8.49
C LEU A 233 6.12 4.64 -9.33
N CYS A 234 5.42 5.72 -8.97
CA CYS A 234 4.32 6.28 -9.75
C CYS A 234 4.79 7.04 -11.02
N SER A 235 6.05 7.43 -11.08
CA SER A 235 6.65 8.14 -12.19
C SER A 235 7.10 7.17 -13.29
N ASP A 236 6.61 7.34 -14.51
CA ASP A 236 7.07 6.55 -15.66
C ASP A 236 8.44 7.05 -16.17
N GLN A 237 8.76 8.34 -15.99
CA GLN A 237 10.07 8.89 -16.34
C GLN A 237 11.18 8.38 -15.41
N LEU A 238 10.90 8.24 -14.11
CA LEU A 238 11.90 7.83 -13.12
C LEU A 238 11.98 6.31 -12.96
N SER A 239 10.88 5.59 -13.12
CA SER A 239 10.79 4.16 -12.85
C SER A 239 10.16 3.34 -13.98
N GLY A 240 10.10 3.87 -15.21
CA GLY A 240 9.49 3.19 -16.35
C GLY A 240 10.13 1.85 -16.70
N TYR A 241 11.39 1.63 -16.32
CA TYR A 241 12.10 0.35 -16.50
C TYR A 241 12.18 -0.49 -15.21
N VAL A 242 11.35 -0.14 -14.20
CA VAL A 242 11.31 -0.83 -12.90
C VAL A 242 9.99 -1.58 -12.76
N THR A 243 10.06 -2.92 -12.79
CA THR A 243 8.93 -3.82 -12.54
C THR A 243 9.40 -5.09 -11.82
N GLY A 244 8.54 -5.71 -11.03
CA GLY A 244 8.84 -6.91 -10.24
C GLY A 244 9.77 -6.68 -9.05
N GLN A 245 10.07 -5.42 -8.69
CA GLN A 245 11.01 -5.10 -7.62
C GLN A 245 10.33 -4.97 -6.27
N VAL A 246 11.09 -5.28 -5.21
CA VAL A 246 10.75 -4.98 -3.82
C VAL A 246 11.68 -3.89 -3.36
N VAL A 247 11.13 -2.70 -3.08
CA VAL A 247 11.89 -1.55 -2.61
C VAL A 247 11.74 -1.43 -1.09
N GLU A 248 12.85 -1.61 -0.40
CA GLU A 248 12.89 -1.53 1.06
C GLU A 248 12.95 -0.06 1.53
N VAL A 249 12.10 0.29 2.51
CA VAL A 249 12.07 1.62 3.16
C VAL A 249 12.08 1.39 4.68
N ASN A 250 13.25 1.09 5.24
CA ASN A 250 13.36 0.55 6.59
C ASN A 250 14.52 1.10 7.43
N GLY A 251 15.13 2.21 7.02
CA GLY A 251 16.24 2.83 7.75
C GLY A 251 17.50 1.97 7.88
N GLY A 252 17.64 0.94 7.02
CA GLY A 252 18.75 -0.01 7.05
C GLY A 252 18.51 -1.21 7.96
N LEU A 253 17.30 -1.38 8.55
CA LEU A 253 16.97 -2.53 9.40
C LEU A 253 17.14 -3.87 8.66
N LEU A 254 16.92 -3.88 7.37
CA LEU A 254 17.18 -5.00 6.47
C LEU A 254 17.88 -4.48 5.21
N MET A 255 19.00 -5.09 4.87
CA MET A 255 19.76 -4.87 3.64
C MET A 255 19.86 -6.22 2.91
N PRO A 256 18.97 -6.50 1.90
CA PRO A 256 18.93 -7.76 1.18
C PRO A 256 20.08 -7.91 0.18
#